data_8757710e141846f981ca32f2ddb9122b
#
_entry.id   8757710e141846f981ca32f2ddb9122b
#
_cell.length_a   1.000
_cell.length_b   1.000
_cell.length_c   1.000
_cell.angle_alpha   90.00
_cell.angle_beta   90.00
_cell.angle_gamma   90.00
#
_symmetry.space_group_name_H-M   'P 1'
#
loop_
_entity.id
_entity.type
_entity.pdbx_description
1 polymer ?
#
loop_
_entity_poly.entity_id
_entity_poly.type
_entity_poly.pdbx_seq_one_letter_code
_entity_poly.pdbx_strand_id
1 'polypeptide(L)'
;MNDAEIMELVDEVRRCERAVQQAKNALEVAKRDAAVAACPYKEGDLVSGWDRDGTCPAKVDKILFTPSYPYYDLRVLPITEGGKPSRRHRYAYNVLDVTPYEGGE
;
A
#
# COMPACT_ATOMS: atom_id res chain seq x y z
N MET A 1 -43.78 19.35 6.08
CA MET A 1 -43.20 18.23 5.29
C MET A 1 -43.87 16.94 5.73
N ASN A 2 -44.38 16.15 4.80
CA ASN A 2 -45.01 14.88 5.15
C ASN A 2 -44.00 13.72 5.12
N ASP A 3 -44.42 12.56 5.61
CA ASP A 3 -43.55 11.40 5.72
C ASP A 3 -43.04 10.91 4.37
N ALA A 4 -43.86 11.02 3.30
CA ALA A 4 -43.44 10.59 1.97
C ALA A 4 -42.34 11.49 1.43
N GLU A 5 -42.38 12.78 1.64
CA GLU A 5 -41.32 13.71 1.25
C GLU A 5 -40.02 13.43 2.00
N ILE A 6 -40.14 13.15 3.30
CA ILE A 6 -38.98 12.79 4.12
C ILE A 6 -38.34 11.51 3.61
N MET A 7 -39.13 10.49 3.28
CA MET A 7 -38.61 9.22 2.76
C MET A 7 -37.94 9.38 1.41
N GLU A 8 -38.41 10.24 0.54
CA GLU A 8 -37.74 10.54 -0.73
C GLU A 8 -36.37 11.16 -0.52
N LEU A 9 -36.26 12.10 0.43
CA LEU A 9 -34.98 12.73 0.76
C LEU A 9 -34.02 11.72 1.36
N VAL A 10 -34.47 10.83 2.23
CA VAL A 10 -33.64 9.78 2.82
C VAL A 10 -33.12 8.83 1.74
N ASP A 11 -33.97 8.43 0.80
CA ASP A 11 -33.60 7.55 -0.30
C ASP A 11 -32.53 8.20 -1.19
N GLU A 12 -32.65 9.50 -1.44
CA GLU A 12 -31.69 10.25 -2.21
C GLU A 12 -30.33 10.31 -1.50
N VAL A 13 -30.32 10.53 -0.19
CA VAL A 13 -29.08 10.50 0.62
C VAL A 13 -28.41 9.14 0.51
N ARG A 14 -29.17 8.05 0.63
CA ARG A 14 -28.61 6.70 0.51
C ARG A 14 -27.99 6.44 -0.85
N ARG A 15 -28.62 6.91 -1.92
CA ARG A 15 -28.06 6.77 -3.28
C ARG A 15 -26.76 7.54 -3.42
N CYS A 16 -26.69 8.75 -2.90
CA CYS A 16 -25.48 9.55 -2.91
C CYS A 16 -24.36 8.90 -2.11
N GLU A 17 -24.67 8.35 -0.95
CA GLU A 17 -23.70 7.64 -0.12
C GLU A 17 -23.12 6.41 -0.84
N ARG A 18 -23.95 5.65 -1.53
CA ARG A 18 -23.48 4.50 -2.34
C ARG A 18 -22.57 4.94 -3.46
N ALA A 19 -22.94 6.01 -4.17
CA ALA A 19 -22.10 6.53 -5.26
C ALA A 19 -20.74 7.00 -4.73
N VAL A 20 -20.71 7.69 -3.60
CA VAL A 20 -19.47 8.13 -2.96
C VAL A 20 -18.62 6.92 -2.56
N GLN A 21 -19.24 5.89 -1.96
CA GLN A 21 -18.52 4.70 -1.54
C GLN A 21 -17.93 3.94 -2.75
N GLN A 22 -18.68 3.83 -3.83
CA GLN A 22 -18.19 3.22 -5.06
C GLN A 22 -17.03 4.01 -5.66
N ALA A 23 -17.12 5.34 -5.66
CA ALA A 23 -16.04 6.19 -6.14
C ALA A 23 -14.78 6.04 -5.27
N LYS A 24 -14.92 5.98 -3.96
CA LYS A 24 -13.80 5.74 -3.05
C LYS A 24 -13.14 4.39 -3.30
N ASN A 25 -13.94 3.34 -3.49
CA ASN A 25 -13.42 2.01 -3.77
C ASN A 25 -12.67 1.98 -5.10
N ALA A 26 -13.21 2.60 -6.14
CA ALA A 26 -12.55 2.70 -7.43
C ALA A 26 -11.24 3.47 -7.34
N LEU A 27 -11.20 4.54 -6.54
CA LEU A 27 -9.98 5.31 -6.31
C LEU A 27 -8.91 4.47 -5.62
N GLU A 28 -9.26 3.72 -4.59
CA GLU A 28 -8.31 2.85 -3.88
C GLU A 28 -7.75 1.76 -4.79
N VAL A 29 -8.59 1.15 -5.63
CA VAL A 29 -8.14 0.16 -6.61
C VAL A 29 -7.19 0.81 -7.62
N ALA A 30 -7.52 1.98 -8.13
CA ALA A 30 -6.68 2.69 -9.10
C ALA A 30 -5.32 3.05 -8.50
N LYS A 31 -5.28 3.53 -7.26
CA LYS A 31 -4.03 3.84 -6.54
C LYS A 31 -3.17 2.59 -6.39
N ARG A 32 -3.78 1.49 -5.96
CA ARG A 32 -3.07 0.23 -5.79
C ARG A 32 -2.49 -0.27 -7.11
N ASP A 33 -3.28 -0.23 -8.18
CA ASP A 33 -2.85 -0.67 -9.50
C ASP A 33 -1.69 0.19 -10.01
N ALA A 34 -1.76 1.51 -9.81
CA ALA A 34 -0.69 2.42 -10.18
C ALA A 34 0.60 2.13 -9.41
N ALA A 35 0.50 1.91 -8.10
CA ALA A 35 1.65 1.59 -7.27
C ALA A 35 2.29 0.26 -7.67
N VAL A 36 1.49 -0.77 -7.92
CA VAL A 36 1.98 -2.08 -8.35
C VAL A 36 2.66 -1.98 -9.71
N ALA A 37 2.09 -1.21 -10.64
CA ALA A 37 2.68 -1.02 -11.96
C ALA A 37 4.01 -0.25 -11.91
N ALA A 38 4.14 0.70 -10.99
CA ALA A 38 5.37 1.50 -10.83
C ALA A 38 6.46 0.73 -10.08
N CYS A 39 6.09 -0.21 -9.22
CA CYS A 39 7.02 -0.93 -8.35
C CYS A 39 7.64 -2.13 -9.06
N PRO A 40 8.98 -2.28 -9.05
CA PRO A 40 9.63 -3.44 -9.66
C PRO A 40 9.57 -4.70 -8.79
N TYR A 41 9.04 -4.60 -7.57
CA TYR A 41 8.96 -5.71 -6.62
C TYR A 41 7.53 -6.17 -6.44
N LYS A 42 7.37 -7.37 -5.87
CA LYS A 42 6.07 -7.94 -5.50
C LYS A 42 6.02 -8.17 -4.00
N GLU A 43 4.82 -8.21 -3.45
CA GLU A 43 4.63 -8.60 -2.06
C GLU A 43 5.25 -9.98 -1.82
N GLY A 44 6.07 -10.10 -0.77
CA GLY A 44 6.79 -11.32 -0.45
C GLY A 44 8.22 -11.38 -0.96
N ASP A 45 8.63 -10.48 -1.86
CA ASP A 45 10.00 -10.44 -2.34
C ASP A 45 10.96 -10.01 -1.22
N LEU A 46 12.18 -10.53 -1.27
CA LEU A 46 13.25 -10.10 -0.36
C LEU A 46 14.02 -8.96 -0.99
N VAL A 47 14.24 -7.91 -0.20
CA VAL A 47 14.93 -6.69 -0.65
C VAL A 47 15.92 -6.24 0.42
N SER A 48 16.87 -5.41 0.00
CA SER A 48 17.80 -4.72 0.89
C SER A 48 17.91 -3.26 0.47
N GLY A 49 18.63 -2.46 1.26
CA GLY A 49 18.76 -1.03 0.97
C GLY A 49 17.55 -0.20 1.34
N TRP A 50 16.57 -0.80 2.02
CA TRP A 50 15.36 -0.11 2.49
C TRP A 50 15.64 0.76 3.71
N ASP A 51 16.66 0.43 4.49
CA ASP A 51 17.07 1.18 5.65
C ASP A 51 18.23 2.11 5.29
N ARG A 52 18.51 3.06 6.17
CA ARG A 52 19.57 4.05 5.96
C ARG A 52 20.95 3.43 5.85
N ASP A 53 21.18 2.32 6.55
CA ASP A 53 22.47 1.61 6.56
C ASP A 53 22.60 0.62 5.41
N GLY A 54 21.50 0.23 4.80
CA GLY A 54 21.50 -0.63 3.62
C GLY A 54 21.91 -2.08 3.83
N THR A 55 22.01 -2.54 5.07
CA THR A 55 22.60 -3.84 5.39
C THR A 55 21.61 -4.92 5.79
N CYS A 56 20.38 -4.55 6.13
CA CYS A 56 19.40 -5.48 6.65
C CYS A 56 18.46 -5.95 5.53
N PRO A 57 18.33 -7.27 5.30
CA PRO A 57 17.32 -7.76 4.37
C PRO A 57 15.92 -7.62 4.96
N ALA A 58 14.92 -7.47 4.11
CA ALA A 58 13.53 -7.40 4.52
C ALA A 58 12.63 -8.02 3.46
N LYS A 59 11.44 -8.44 3.90
CA LYS A 59 10.41 -8.95 3.02
C LYS A 59 9.43 -7.83 2.71
N VAL A 60 9.07 -7.67 1.46
CA VAL A 60 8.06 -6.68 1.05
C VAL A 60 6.70 -7.11 1.61
N ASP A 61 6.15 -6.32 2.51
CA ASP A 61 4.87 -6.57 3.16
C ASP A 61 3.73 -5.99 2.34
N LYS A 62 3.88 -4.73 1.90
CA LYS A 62 2.84 -4.04 1.13
C LYS A 62 3.45 -2.98 0.23
N ILE A 63 2.87 -2.82 -0.95
CA ILE A 63 3.21 -1.76 -1.89
C ILE A 63 2.17 -0.66 -1.71
N LEU A 64 2.63 0.57 -1.45
CA LEU A 64 1.78 1.72 -1.16
C LEU A 64 1.86 2.72 -2.31
N PHE A 65 0.75 3.40 -2.60
CA PHE A 65 0.71 4.48 -3.57
C PHE A 65 1.21 5.78 -2.94
N THR A 66 2.01 6.53 -3.72
CA THR A 66 2.37 7.92 -3.38
C THR A 66 2.05 8.82 -4.57
N PRO A 67 1.64 10.08 -4.33
CA PRO A 67 1.31 10.98 -5.44
C PRO A 67 2.53 11.57 -6.14
N SER A 68 3.74 11.31 -5.63
CA SER A 68 5.00 11.83 -6.18
C SER A 68 5.85 10.69 -6.71
N TYR A 69 6.68 10.97 -7.74
CA TYR A 69 7.64 9.99 -8.26
C TYR A 69 8.44 9.38 -7.10
N PRO A 70 8.62 8.06 -7.08
CA PRO A 70 8.33 7.06 -8.10
C PRO A 70 6.92 6.45 -8.06
N TYR A 71 5.97 7.05 -7.38
CA TYR A 71 4.56 6.68 -7.29
C TYR A 71 4.28 5.42 -6.48
N TYR A 72 5.26 4.90 -5.79
CA TYR A 72 5.08 3.81 -4.83
C TYR A 72 5.99 4.00 -3.63
N ASP A 73 5.61 3.35 -2.54
CA ASP A 73 6.43 3.21 -1.35
C ASP A 73 6.35 1.76 -0.90
N LEU A 74 7.29 1.33 -0.11
CA LEU A 74 7.36 -0.05 0.37
C LEU A 74 7.22 -0.10 1.87
N ARG A 75 6.30 -0.92 2.33
CA ARG A 75 6.23 -1.35 3.71
C ARG A 75 6.88 -2.73 3.80
N VAL A 76 7.88 -2.88 4.64
CA VAL A 76 8.70 -4.07 4.70
C VAL A 76 8.70 -4.66 6.10
N LEU A 77 8.98 -5.96 6.17
CA LEU A 77 9.19 -6.67 7.42
C LEU A 77 10.66 -7.05 7.49
N PRO A 78 11.47 -6.39 8.33
CA PRO A 78 12.89 -6.72 8.45
C PRO A 78 13.07 -8.19 8.85
N ILE A 79 14.06 -8.85 8.25
CA ILE A 79 14.39 -10.23 8.58
C ILE A 79 15.29 -10.20 9.81
N THR A 80 14.87 -10.90 10.86
CA THR A 80 15.63 -11.00 12.12
C THR A 80 16.79 -11.98 11.98
N GLU A 81 17.67 -12.02 12.98
CA GLU A 81 18.83 -12.93 13.00
C GLU A 81 18.43 -14.39 12.85
N GLY A 82 17.23 -14.76 13.28
CA GLY A 82 16.72 -16.12 13.11
C GLY A 82 16.20 -16.44 11.71
N GLY A 83 16.31 -15.50 10.77
CA GLY A 83 15.83 -15.69 9.39
C GLY A 83 14.33 -15.53 9.23
N LYS A 84 13.63 -15.07 10.25
CA LYS A 84 12.18 -14.86 10.21
C LYS A 84 11.83 -13.38 10.07
N PRO A 85 10.76 -13.04 9.32
CA PRO A 85 10.32 -11.65 9.24
C PRO A 85 9.90 -11.11 10.62
N SER A 86 10.26 -9.87 10.90
CA SER A 86 9.83 -9.17 12.10
C SER A 86 8.29 -9.02 12.11
N ARG A 87 7.70 -9.01 13.28
CA ARG A 87 6.27 -8.71 13.44
C ARG A 87 5.97 -7.23 13.26
N ARG A 88 6.99 -6.37 13.36
CA ARG A 88 6.85 -4.92 13.19
C ARG A 88 7.27 -4.53 11.78
N HIS A 89 6.33 -3.95 11.04
CA HIS A 89 6.64 -3.42 9.73
C HIS A 89 7.41 -2.10 9.84
N ARG A 90 8.18 -1.80 8.80
CA ARG A 90 8.89 -0.54 8.62
C ARG A 90 8.65 -0.02 7.22
N TYR A 91 8.83 1.27 7.04
CA TYR A 91 8.76 1.88 5.72
C TYR A 91 10.16 2.06 5.15
N ALA A 92 10.31 1.87 3.85
CA ALA A 92 11.58 2.10 3.19
C ALA A 92 11.97 3.57 3.33
N TYR A 93 13.25 3.81 3.66
CA TYR A 93 13.77 5.17 3.76
C TYR A 93 13.75 5.88 2.41
N ASN A 94 14.21 5.18 1.36
CA ASN A 94 14.15 5.66 -0.02
C ASN A 94 13.98 4.46 -0.95
N VAL A 95 12.81 4.35 -1.57
CA VAL A 95 12.50 3.18 -2.42
C VAL A 95 13.41 3.08 -3.63
N LEU A 96 14.00 4.20 -4.07
CA LEU A 96 14.95 4.19 -5.21
C LEU A 96 16.27 3.53 -4.85
N ASP A 97 16.63 3.48 -3.56
CA ASP A 97 17.84 2.82 -3.08
C ASP A 97 17.62 1.34 -2.77
N VAL A 98 16.37 0.87 -2.80
CA VAL A 98 16.05 -0.53 -2.55
C VAL A 98 16.51 -1.39 -3.73
N THR A 99 17.15 -2.52 -3.41
CA THR A 99 17.63 -3.48 -4.40
C THR A 99 17.15 -4.89 -4.04
N PRO A 100 17.05 -5.80 -5.02
CA PRO A 100 16.73 -7.19 -4.71
C PRO A 100 17.79 -7.80 -3.78
N TYR A 101 17.34 -8.59 -2.82
CA TYR A 101 18.24 -9.31 -1.92
C TYR A 101 18.45 -10.72 -2.45
N GLU A 102 19.68 -11.02 -2.84
CA GLU A 102 20.03 -12.31 -3.44
C GLU A 102 20.83 -13.24 -2.53
N GLY A 103 21.18 -12.76 -1.35
CA GLY A 103 22.05 -13.48 -0.41
C GLY A 103 21.31 -14.37 0.58
N GLY A 104 20.09 -14.79 0.30
CA GLY A 104 19.20 -15.47 1.24
C GLY A 104 19.43 -16.96 1.45
N GLU A 105 20.56 -17.45 1.12
CA GLU A 105 20.83 -18.87 1.33
C GLU A 105 21.53 -19.13 2.66
#